data_6a19a80b7ae4fe9afb121ed37425fe47
#
_entry.id   6a19a80b7ae4fe9afb121ed37425fe47
#
_cell.length_a   1.000
_cell.length_b   1.000
_cell.length_c   1.000
_cell.angle_alpha   90.00
_cell.angle_beta   90.00
_cell.angle_gamma   90.00
#
_symmetry.space_group_name_H-M   'P 1'
#
loop_
_entity.id
_entity.type
_entity.pdbx_description
1 polymer ?
#
loop_
_entity_poly.entity_id
_entity_poly.type
_entity_poly.pdbx_seq_one_letter_code
_entity_poly.pdbx_strand_id
1 'polypeptide(L)' 'MDYKEMPLLKEMNIPYYVQIYDIIYQLIQENVLQEGDTLPGENILAEYWNVSRSTVRMAVRKLEEDGY' A
#
# COMPACT_ATOMS: atom_id res chain seq x y z
N MET A 1 -10.25 -5.13 -6.97
CA MET A 1 -8.87 -5.58 -7.18
C MET A 1 -8.18 -5.73 -5.84
N ASP A 2 -7.53 -6.86 -5.60
CA ASP A 2 -6.84 -7.13 -4.35
C ASP A 2 -5.39 -6.63 -4.45
N TYR A 3 -4.77 -6.27 -3.32
CA TYR A 3 -3.37 -5.86 -3.32
C TYR A 3 -2.45 -6.95 -3.89
N LYS A 4 -2.85 -8.21 -3.81
CA LYS A 4 -2.09 -9.35 -4.37
C LYS A 4 -2.04 -9.34 -5.89
N GLU A 5 -2.89 -8.57 -6.53
CA GLU A 5 -2.89 -8.44 -7.99
C GLU A 5 -2.07 -7.24 -8.46
N MET A 6 -1.46 -6.50 -7.53
CA MET A 6 -0.76 -5.26 -7.84
C MET A 6 0.68 -5.31 -7.32
N PRO A 7 1.57 -6.02 -8.03
CA PRO A 7 2.96 -6.12 -7.60
C PRO A 7 3.70 -4.80 -7.76
N LEU A 8 4.75 -4.62 -6.97
CA LEU A 8 5.61 -3.44 -7.10
C LEU A 8 6.45 -3.55 -8.37
N LEU A 9 6.63 -2.43 -9.03
CA LEU A 9 7.41 -2.33 -10.26
C LEU A 9 8.85 -1.96 -9.89
N LYS A 10 9.69 -2.98 -9.74
CA LYS A 10 11.06 -2.81 -9.25
C LYS A 10 11.99 -2.15 -10.26
N GLU A 11 11.62 -2.20 -11.54
CA GLU A 11 12.42 -1.61 -12.61
C GLU A 11 12.14 -0.13 -12.83
N MET A 12 11.13 0.42 -12.16
CA MET A 12 10.80 1.82 -12.30
C MET A 12 11.54 2.65 -11.24
N ASN A 13 11.91 3.87 -11.62
CA ASN A 13 12.61 4.80 -10.75
C ASN A 13 11.66 5.52 -9.79
N ILE A 14 10.67 4.79 -9.26
CA ILE A 14 9.68 5.32 -8.33
C ILE A 14 9.90 4.63 -6.99
N PRO A 15 10.07 5.38 -5.90
CA PRO A 15 10.23 4.78 -4.57
C PRO A 15 9.10 3.82 -4.24
N TYR A 16 9.41 2.72 -3.57
CA TYR A 16 8.42 1.70 -3.27
C TYR A 16 7.27 2.23 -2.41
N TYR A 17 7.54 3.14 -1.48
CA TYR A 17 6.46 3.67 -0.65
C TYR A 17 5.43 4.45 -1.48
N VAL A 18 5.87 5.11 -2.55
CA VAL A 18 4.96 5.82 -3.45
C VAL A 18 4.09 4.82 -4.20
N GLN A 19 4.68 3.73 -4.67
CA GLN A 19 3.93 2.68 -5.36
C GLN A 19 2.91 2.03 -4.44
N ILE A 20 3.29 1.75 -3.20
CA ILE A 20 2.39 1.18 -2.19
C ILE A 20 1.25 2.15 -1.88
N TYR A 21 1.56 3.44 -1.75
CA TYR A 21 0.54 4.46 -1.56
C TYR A 21 -0.50 4.40 -2.68
N ASP A 22 -0.04 4.37 -3.94
CA ASP A 22 -0.92 4.35 -5.10
C ASP A 22 -1.78 3.08 -5.13
N ILE A 23 -1.21 1.93 -4.78
CA ILE A 23 -1.95 0.68 -4.73
C ILE A 23 -3.08 0.76 -3.70
N ILE A 24 -2.77 1.19 -2.49
CA ILE A 24 -3.78 1.30 -1.43
C ILE A 24 -4.82 2.37 -1.79
N TYR A 25 -4.38 3.48 -2.36
CA TYR A 25 -5.27 4.54 -2.82
C TYR A 25 -6.28 3.99 -3.84
N GLN A 26 -5.82 3.22 -4.82
CA GLN A 26 -6.70 2.62 -5.82
C GLN A 26 -7.70 1.65 -5.20
N LEU A 27 -7.26 0.85 -4.23
CA LEU A 27 -8.15 -0.07 -3.53
C LEU A 27 -9.26 0.67 -2.80
N ILE A 28 -8.96 1.83 -2.24
CA ILE A 28 -9.95 2.68 -1.59
C ILE A 28 -10.90 3.28 -2.63
N GLN A 29 -10.37 3.79 -3.74
CA GLN A 29 -11.18 4.42 -4.79
C GLN A 29 -12.12 3.43 -5.47
N GLU A 30 -11.73 2.18 -5.59
CA GLU A 30 -12.54 1.13 -6.19
C GLU A 30 -13.51 0.49 -5.20
N ASN A 31 -13.58 0.99 -3.97
CA ASN A 31 -14.39 0.46 -2.88
C ASN A 31 -14.05 -0.99 -2.50
N VAL A 32 -12.86 -1.44 -2.84
CA VAL A 32 -12.35 -2.74 -2.38
C VAL A 32 -11.99 -2.63 -0.89
N LEU A 33 -11.39 -1.48 -0.51
CA LEU A 33 -11.19 -1.10 0.88
C LEU A 33 -12.13 0.06 1.20
N GLN A 34 -12.94 -0.11 2.23
CA GLN A 34 -13.88 0.91 2.67
C GLN A 34 -13.46 1.46 4.02
N GLU A 35 -14.01 2.60 4.39
CA GLU A 35 -13.79 3.17 5.69
C GLU A 35 -14.18 2.16 6.77
N GLY A 36 -13.28 1.92 7.70
CA GLY A 36 -13.48 0.92 8.74
C GLY A 36 -12.93 -0.46 8.41
N ASP A 37 -12.56 -0.72 7.17
CA ASP A 37 -11.92 -1.98 6.80
C ASP A 37 -10.50 -2.04 7.38
N THR A 38 -10.07 -3.24 7.74
CA THR A 38 -8.74 -3.47 8.28
C THR A 38 -7.80 -3.93 7.19
N LEU A 39 -6.71 -3.18 6.98
CA LEU A 39 -5.62 -3.63 6.11
C LEU A 39 -4.87 -4.76 6.79
N PRO A 40 -4.28 -5.69 6.01
CA PRO A 40 -3.32 -6.64 6.58
C PRO A 40 -2.21 -5.88 7.30
N GLY A 41 -1.63 -6.51 8.32
CA GLY A 41 -0.57 -5.88 9.09
C GLY A 41 0.64 -5.51 8.25
N GLU A 42 1.43 -4.56 8.73
CA GLU A 42 2.65 -4.10 8.06
C GLU A 42 3.57 -5.26 7.72
N ASN A 43 3.68 -6.24 8.63
CA ASN A 43 4.53 -7.41 8.43
C ASN A 43 4.10 -8.23 7.21
N ILE A 44 2.81 -8.45 7.06
CA ILE A 44 2.25 -9.23 5.96
C ILE A 44 2.47 -8.52 4.63
N LEU A 45 2.18 -7.22 4.59
CA LEU A 45 2.36 -6.43 3.37
C LEU A 45 3.83 -6.31 3.00
N ALA A 46 4.70 -6.08 3.98
CA ALA A 46 6.14 -5.99 3.74
C ALA A 46 6.69 -7.30 3.18
N GLU A 47 6.27 -8.42 3.74
CA GLU A 47 6.68 -9.73 3.26
C GLU A 47 6.18 -9.99 1.84
N TYR A 48 4.92 -9.67 1.58
CA TYR A 48 4.33 -9.88 0.26
C TYR A 48 5.06 -9.08 -0.82
N TRP A 49 5.31 -7.79 -0.56
CA TRP A 49 5.99 -6.93 -1.53
C TRP A 49 7.51 -6.98 -1.45
N ASN A 50 8.06 -7.75 -0.50
CA ASN A 50 9.50 -7.90 -0.29
C ASN A 50 10.19 -6.55 -0.05
N VAL A 51 9.64 -5.78 0.85
CA VAL A 51 10.16 -4.47 1.26
C VAL A 51 10.24 -4.42 2.79
N SER A 52 10.87 -3.37 3.32
CA SER A 52 10.94 -3.21 4.77
C SER A 52 9.57 -2.77 5.33
N ARG A 53 9.35 -3.06 6.61
CA ARG A 53 8.14 -2.58 7.30
C ARG A 53 8.07 -1.06 7.31
N SER A 54 9.24 -0.41 7.42
CA SER A 54 9.31 1.06 7.38
C SER A 54 8.75 1.62 6.08
N THR A 55 9.00 0.94 4.96
CA THR A 55 8.50 1.35 3.66
C THR A 55 6.97 1.30 3.63
N VAL A 56 6.39 0.20 4.13
CA VAL A 56 4.93 0.07 4.21
C VAL A 56 4.35 1.13 5.15
N ARG A 57 4.97 1.31 6.31
CA ARG A 57 4.51 2.28 7.29
C ARG A 57 4.52 3.70 6.74
N MET A 58 5.54 4.04 5.96
CA MET A 58 5.64 5.36 5.34
C MET A 58 4.47 5.62 4.40
N ALA A 59 4.09 4.63 3.59
CA ALA A 59 2.97 4.74 2.68
C ALA A 59 1.65 4.92 3.44
N VAL A 60 1.43 4.11 4.47
CA VAL A 60 0.21 4.17 5.28
C VAL A 60 0.11 5.51 6.00
N ARG A 61 1.23 5.99 6.55
CA ARG A 61 1.26 7.29 7.23
C ARG A 61 0.89 8.42 6.28
N LYS A 62 1.40 8.38 5.06
CA LYS A 62 1.06 9.38 4.04
C LYS A 62 -0.42 9.37 3.70
N LEU A 63 -1.00 8.18 3.60
CA LEU A 63 -2.44 8.05 3.36
C LEU A 63 -3.25 8.66 4.50
N GLU A 64 -2.85 8.40 5.74
CA GLU A 64 -3.52 8.96 6.91
C GLU A 64 -3.43 10.49 6.92
N GLU A 65 -2.27 11.04 6.60
CA GLU A 65 -2.06 12.49 6.50
C GLU A 65 -2.97 13.12 5.43
N ASP A 66 -3.24 12.38 4.35
CA ASP A 66 -4.09 12.83 3.25
C ASP A 66 -5.58 12.54 3.50
N GLY A 67 -5.93 11.96 4.64
CA GLY A 67 -7.32 11.75 5.03
C GLY A 67 -7.93 10.42 4.63
N TYR A 68 -7.11 9.43 4.32
CA TYR A 68 -7.62 8.11 3.92
C TYR A 68 -7.54 7.05 5.00
#